data_8dc7dd41909265141045157f7fa468a4
#
_entry.id   8dc7dd41909265141045157f7fa468a4
#
_cell.length_a   1.000
_cell.length_b   1.000
_cell.length_c   1.000
_cell.angle_alpha   90.00
_cell.angle_beta   90.00
_cell.angle_gamma   90.00
#
_symmetry.space_group_name_H-M   'P 1'
#
loop_
_entity.id
_entity.type
_entity.pdbx_description
1 polymer ?
#
loop_
_entity_poly.entity_id
_entity_poly.type
_entity_poly.pdbx_seq_one_letter_code
_entity_poly.pdbx_strand_id
1 'polypeptide(L)'
;MQEEHYEDIGKQLGIEVKVYSNGEDTVGFVDSDSEYFNLINSARVKDITIEEEYNTDMYSQDLNKDILYILRDEVNNYKESFYLKDFTDMIKRFTEKEELCPKYDVVFIDEAQDLSPIQWKMYDILKKNSKHVILAGDDDQAIYGWAGADVKRFQDEPGKKIVLPKSYRVPRSVHDIANNILNRIPDERRIKKKWNARNEKGTVLPITSIEDMPFHQGDWLILARYNDKLIKLKPTLREMGVYFEYKNRKSYKAKLYNAIQSYTRWTKGTLVPMAECKDLFEYFGEEFTAKEERSYDLKEFGYDPSKKWFEVFETEPEDSLYIRMMLDKGEKLSLPARIKLSTIHTAKGGEATNVLLILDNTKLIREAIEKSTDKEDEENRIWYVGVTRTKKNLYIMAAKKEDKGYDIESLY
;
A
#
# COMPACT_ATOMS: atom_id res chain seq x y z
N MET A 1 12.82 -5.43 -14.27
CA MET A 1 13.48 -4.21 -13.75
C MET A 1 13.06 -3.97 -12.32
N GLN A 2 13.95 -3.41 -11.50
CA GLN A 2 13.70 -3.01 -10.10
C GLN A 2 13.85 -1.48 -9.99
N GLU A 3 13.46 -0.90 -8.86
CA GLU A 3 13.51 0.54 -8.58
C GLU A 3 14.86 1.16 -8.90
N GLU A 4 15.95 0.55 -8.42
CA GLU A 4 17.34 1.01 -8.62
C GLU A 4 17.71 1.20 -10.09
N HIS A 5 17.16 0.41 -11.00
CA HIS A 5 17.45 0.54 -12.44
C HIS A 5 16.85 1.83 -13.04
N TYR A 6 15.66 2.26 -12.56
CA TYR A 6 15.06 3.53 -13.01
C TYR A 6 15.81 4.74 -12.44
N GLU A 7 16.26 4.63 -11.18
CA GLU A 7 17.11 5.65 -10.57
C GLU A 7 18.44 5.80 -11.29
N ASP A 8 19.05 4.69 -11.71
CA ASP A 8 20.30 4.70 -12.48
C ASP A 8 20.13 5.35 -13.85
N ILE A 9 19.04 5.06 -14.56
CA ILE A 9 18.71 5.70 -15.85
C ILE A 9 18.51 7.22 -15.64
N GLY A 10 17.77 7.61 -14.61
CA GLY A 10 17.58 9.02 -14.27
C GLY A 10 18.89 9.74 -14.01
N LYS A 11 19.79 9.14 -13.21
CA LYS A 11 21.12 9.69 -12.92
C LYS A 11 21.96 9.89 -14.17
N GLN A 12 21.96 8.92 -15.10
CA GLN A 12 22.70 9.01 -16.36
C GLN A 12 22.25 10.18 -17.24
N LEU A 13 20.97 10.53 -17.17
CA LEU A 13 20.36 11.62 -17.93
C LEU A 13 20.30 12.95 -17.15
N GLY A 14 20.82 12.99 -15.92
CA GLY A 14 20.76 14.18 -15.05
C GLY A 14 19.34 14.49 -14.55
N ILE A 15 18.47 13.51 -14.52
CA ILE A 15 17.10 13.63 -14.02
C ILE A 15 17.05 12.96 -12.64
N GLU A 16 16.70 13.73 -11.61
CA GLU A 16 16.50 13.17 -10.27
C GLU A 16 15.18 12.39 -10.26
N VAL A 17 15.26 11.09 -9.97
CA VAL A 17 14.11 10.19 -9.93
C VAL A 17 14.17 9.38 -8.65
N LYS A 18 13.08 9.37 -7.90
CA LYS A 18 12.85 8.42 -6.81
C LYS A 18 11.73 7.49 -7.21
N VAL A 19 11.99 6.21 -7.19
CA VAL A 19 11.02 5.18 -7.53
C VAL A 19 10.54 4.54 -6.24
N TYR A 20 9.23 4.35 -6.12
CA TYR A 20 8.62 3.74 -4.96
C TYR A 20 7.94 2.44 -5.37
N SER A 21 8.41 1.32 -4.84
CA SER A 21 7.64 0.09 -4.90
C SER A 21 6.51 0.19 -3.88
N ASN A 22 5.33 0.32 -4.38
CA ASN A 22 4.12 0.28 -3.54
C ASN A 22 3.70 -1.16 -3.24
N GLY A 23 4.65 -2.10 -3.03
CA GLY A 23 4.39 -3.49 -2.64
C GLY A 23 3.14 -4.10 -3.31
N GLU A 24 3.20 -5.27 -3.79
CA GLU A 24 2.17 -6.24 -4.24
C GLU A 24 0.95 -5.78 -5.09
N ASP A 25 0.50 -4.51 -5.06
CA ASP A 25 -0.85 -4.16 -5.51
C ASP A 25 -0.97 -3.60 -6.94
N THR A 26 0.14 -3.27 -7.61
CA THR A 26 0.10 -2.78 -9.00
C THR A 26 1.09 -3.53 -9.87
N VAL A 27 0.66 -4.71 -10.32
CA VAL A 27 1.45 -5.49 -11.28
C VAL A 27 1.67 -4.67 -12.56
N GLY A 28 2.90 -4.30 -12.80
CA GLY A 28 3.32 -3.60 -14.03
C GLY A 28 3.39 -2.08 -13.94
N PHE A 29 2.95 -1.46 -12.86
CA PHE A 29 3.06 -0.01 -12.68
C PHE A 29 4.21 0.32 -11.72
N VAL A 30 5.14 1.17 -12.17
CA VAL A 30 6.22 1.72 -11.34
C VAL A 30 5.76 3.11 -10.90
N ASP A 31 5.49 3.28 -9.61
CA ASP A 31 5.20 4.59 -9.03
C ASP A 31 6.50 5.37 -8.87
N SER A 32 6.56 6.56 -9.43
CA SER A 32 7.73 7.42 -9.46
C SER A 32 7.32 8.85 -9.14
N ASP A 33 8.21 9.64 -8.56
CA ASP A 33 8.04 11.08 -8.44
C ASP A 33 8.27 11.82 -9.76
N SER A 34 8.76 11.12 -10.79
CA SER A 34 8.94 11.64 -12.13
C SER A 34 7.69 11.45 -13.00
N GLU A 35 7.06 12.55 -13.38
CA GLU A 35 5.93 12.53 -14.32
C GLU A 35 6.29 11.90 -15.68
N TYR A 36 7.55 12.00 -16.12
CA TYR A 36 8.04 11.35 -17.35
C TYR A 36 7.92 9.82 -17.29
N PHE A 37 8.42 9.21 -16.21
CA PHE A 37 8.33 7.75 -16.05
C PHE A 37 6.90 7.28 -15.88
N ASN A 38 6.08 8.05 -15.14
CA ASN A 38 4.67 7.74 -14.94
C ASN A 38 3.92 7.75 -16.28
N LEU A 39 4.18 8.75 -17.14
CA LEU A 39 3.58 8.82 -18.47
C LEU A 39 4.02 7.65 -19.35
N ILE A 40 5.34 7.34 -19.40
CA ILE A 40 5.87 6.22 -20.19
C ILE A 40 5.23 4.89 -19.74
N ASN A 41 5.15 4.65 -18.43
CA ASN A 41 4.56 3.43 -17.88
C ASN A 41 3.06 3.36 -18.13
N SER A 42 2.34 4.48 -17.98
CA SER A 42 0.91 4.55 -18.26
C SER A 42 0.58 4.23 -19.72
N ALA A 43 1.32 4.83 -20.66
CA ALA A 43 1.16 4.54 -22.10
C ALA A 43 1.37 3.04 -22.39
N ARG A 44 2.37 2.42 -21.78
CA ARG A 44 2.66 0.99 -21.95
C ARG A 44 1.57 0.08 -21.39
N VAL A 45 1.04 0.40 -20.21
CA VAL A 45 -0.02 -0.37 -19.54
C VAL A 45 -1.35 -0.23 -20.27
N LYS A 46 -1.64 0.97 -20.79
CA LYS A 46 -2.82 1.25 -21.62
C LYS A 46 -2.67 0.70 -23.04
N ASP A 47 -1.46 0.30 -23.43
CA ASP A 47 -1.10 -0.16 -24.77
C ASP A 47 -1.45 0.87 -25.86
N ILE A 48 -1.10 2.13 -25.59
CA ILE A 48 -1.24 3.28 -26.48
C ILE A 48 0.11 3.94 -26.70
N THR A 49 0.19 4.87 -27.63
CA THR A 49 1.40 5.64 -27.90
C THR A 49 1.67 6.65 -26.77
N ILE A 50 2.93 7.03 -26.62
CA ILE A 50 3.33 8.12 -25.69
C ILE A 50 2.64 9.43 -26.07
N GLU A 51 2.44 9.70 -27.36
CA GLU A 51 1.76 10.90 -27.84
C GLU A 51 0.29 10.92 -27.43
N GLU A 52 -0.41 9.79 -27.53
CA GLU A 52 -1.79 9.66 -27.06
C GLU A 52 -1.90 9.91 -25.56
N GLU A 53 -0.99 9.30 -24.76
CA GLU A 53 -1.00 9.48 -23.31
C GLU A 53 -0.63 10.91 -22.90
N TYR A 54 0.36 11.53 -23.59
CA TYR A 54 0.76 12.92 -23.34
C TYR A 54 -0.39 13.91 -23.53
N ASN A 55 -1.28 13.64 -24.48
CA ASN A 55 -2.43 14.50 -24.79
C ASN A 55 -3.61 14.28 -23.82
N THR A 56 -3.47 13.42 -22.82
CA THR A 56 -4.47 13.29 -21.75
C THR A 56 -4.31 14.42 -20.72
N ASP A 57 -5.38 14.77 -20.01
CA ASP A 57 -5.37 15.80 -18.95
C ASP A 57 -4.67 15.34 -17.65
N MET A 58 -4.08 14.15 -17.64
CA MET A 58 -3.46 13.55 -16.45
C MET A 58 -2.08 14.12 -16.12
N TYR A 59 -1.37 14.66 -17.13
CA TYR A 59 0.00 15.10 -16.99
C TYR A 59 0.14 16.59 -17.27
N SER A 60 1.18 17.19 -16.68
CA SER A 60 1.50 18.59 -16.96
C SER A 60 1.86 18.75 -18.44
N GLN A 61 1.23 19.70 -19.11
CA GLN A 61 1.57 20.03 -20.49
C GLN A 61 2.95 20.70 -20.63
N ASP A 62 3.62 20.95 -19.50
CA ASP A 62 4.98 21.52 -19.45
C ASP A 62 6.07 20.45 -19.60
N LEU A 63 5.72 19.15 -19.70
CA LEU A 63 6.69 18.09 -19.94
C LEU A 63 7.34 18.27 -21.33
N ASN A 64 8.67 18.24 -21.34
CA ASN A 64 9.42 18.30 -22.58
C ASN A 64 9.34 16.97 -23.34
N LYS A 65 8.74 16.99 -24.54
CA LYS A 65 8.55 15.79 -25.36
C LYS A 65 9.88 15.13 -25.77
N ASP A 66 10.92 15.91 -26.04
CA ASP A 66 12.23 15.36 -26.43
C ASP A 66 12.83 14.54 -25.26
N ILE A 67 12.74 15.05 -24.05
CA ILE A 67 13.18 14.32 -22.84
C ILE A 67 12.34 13.04 -22.67
N LEU A 68 11.05 13.10 -22.90
CA LEU A 68 10.14 11.95 -22.79
C LEU A 68 10.56 10.81 -23.76
N TYR A 69 10.85 11.15 -25.02
CA TYR A 69 11.30 10.19 -26.01
C TYR A 69 12.70 9.62 -25.70
N ILE A 70 13.63 10.48 -25.26
CA ILE A 70 14.96 10.06 -24.84
C ILE A 70 14.88 9.07 -23.68
N LEU A 71 14.07 9.38 -22.65
CA LEU A 71 13.87 8.48 -21.50
C LEU A 71 13.26 7.14 -21.90
N ARG A 72 12.26 7.15 -22.76
CA ARG A 72 11.68 5.89 -23.29
C ARG A 72 12.73 5.04 -23.96
N ASP A 73 13.51 5.63 -24.84
CA ASP A 73 14.53 4.92 -25.62
C ASP A 73 15.64 4.39 -24.70
N GLU A 74 16.02 5.18 -23.68
CA GLU A 74 17.03 4.77 -22.70
C GLU A 74 16.53 3.63 -21.79
N VAL A 75 15.27 3.65 -21.38
CA VAL A 75 14.66 2.51 -20.67
C VAL A 75 14.67 1.24 -21.52
N ASN A 76 14.38 1.36 -22.82
CA ASN A 76 14.41 0.22 -23.73
C ASN A 76 15.84 -0.29 -23.96
N ASN A 77 16.81 0.60 -24.22
CA ASN A 77 18.22 0.29 -24.40
C ASN A 77 18.81 -0.39 -23.15
N TYR A 78 18.48 0.13 -21.97
CA TYR A 78 18.90 -0.45 -20.69
C TYR A 78 18.37 -1.88 -20.53
N LYS A 79 17.07 -2.08 -20.80
CA LYS A 79 16.47 -3.41 -20.77
C LYS A 79 17.10 -4.39 -21.75
N GLU A 80 17.43 -3.95 -22.96
CA GLU A 80 18.08 -4.78 -23.96
C GLU A 80 19.50 -5.12 -23.56
N SER A 81 20.28 -4.13 -23.11
CA SER A 81 21.69 -4.29 -22.73
C SER A 81 21.90 -5.24 -21.56
N PHE A 82 20.98 -5.22 -20.59
CA PHE A 82 21.05 -6.06 -19.40
C PHE A 82 20.10 -7.27 -19.43
N TYR A 83 19.46 -7.54 -20.58
CA TYR A 83 18.48 -8.64 -20.73
C TYR A 83 17.35 -8.60 -19.72
N LEU A 84 16.91 -7.41 -19.31
CA LEU A 84 15.88 -7.21 -18.31
C LEU A 84 14.48 -7.14 -18.93
N LYS A 85 13.50 -7.61 -18.20
CA LYS A 85 12.08 -7.46 -18.51
C LYS A 85 11.32 -7.04 -17.25
N ASP A 86 10.34 -6.19 -17.42
CA ASP A 86 9.32 -5.93 -16.38
C ASP A 86 8.03 -6.72 -16.68
N PHE A 87 7.06 -6.61 -15.78
CA PHE A 87 5.79 -7.32 -15.93
C PHE A 87 5.03 -6.91 -17.19
N THR A 88 5.05 -5.65 -17.57
CA THR A 88 4.39 -5.17 -18.79
C THR A 88 5.03 -5.77 -20.05
N ASP A 89 6.38 -5.87 -20.09
CA ASP A 89 7.09 -6.55 -21.19
C ASP A 89 6.70 -8.03 -21.28
N MET A 90 6.49 -8.69 -20.15
CA MET A 90 6.10 -10.11 -20.12
C MET A 90 4.69 -10.29 -20.72
N ILE A 91 3.75 -9.43 -20.33
CA ILE A 91 2.38 -9.45 -20.86
C ILE A 91 2.41 -9.13 -22.36
N LYS A 92 3.12 -8.08 -22.78
CA LYS A 92 3.25 -7.69 -24.17
C LYS A 92 3.81 -8.83 -25.01
N ARG A 93 4.89 -9.47 -24.55
CA ARG A 93 5.47 -10.62 -25.24
C ARG A 93 4.52 -11.80 -25.37
N PHE A 94 3.68 -12.03 -24.36
CA PHE A 94 2.64 -13.05 -24.43
C PHE A 94 1.60 -12.70 -25.49
N THR A 95 1.16 -11.42 -25.54
CA THR A 95 0.16 -10.98 -26.52
C THR A 95 0.69 -10.96 -27.96
N GLU A 96 2.00 -10.81 -28.15
CA GLU A 96 2.67 -10.88 -29.46
C GLU A 96 2.87 -12.32 -29.96
N LYS A 97 2.71 -13.34 -29.09
CA LYS A 97 2.93 -14.77 -29.38
C LYS A 97 1.73 -15.61 -29.01
N GLU A 98 0.56 -15.18 -29.50
CA GLU A 98 -0.74 -15.83 -29.21
C GLU A 98 -0.72 -17.32 -29.53
N GLU A 99 0.05 -17.74 -30.57
CA GLU A 99 0.17 -19.14 -31.00
C GLU A 99 0.83 -20.06 -29.95
N LEU A 100 1.58 -19.47 -28.99
CA LEU A 100 2.19 -20.22 -27.89
C LEU A 100 1.28 -20.37 -26.66
N CYS A 101 0.09 -19.78 -26.69
CA CYS A 101 -0.83 -19.88 -25.57
C CYS A 101 -1.33 -21.33 -25.42
N PRO A 102 -1.15 -21.97 -24.24
CA PRO A 102 -1.68 -23.29 -23.99
C PRO A 102 -3.21 -23.31 -24.07
N LYS A 103 -3.78 -24.49 -24.33
CA LYS A 103 -5.23 -24.70 -24.22
C LYS A 103 -5.60 -25.08 -22.80
N TYR A 104 -6.66 -24.45 -22.28
CA TYR A 104 -7.15 -24.68 -20.93
C TYR A 104 -8.60 -25.20 -20.95
N ASP A 105 -8.94 -26.01 -19.97
CA ASP A 105 -10.35 -26.37 -19.75
C ASP A 105 -11.09 -25.21 -19.07
N VAL A 106 -10.48 -24.60 -18.05
CA VAL A 106 -11.07 -23.48 -17.32
C VAL A 106 -9.97 -22.46 -16.97
N VAL A 107 -10.28 -21.18 -17.15
CA VAL A 107 -9.47 -20.06 -16.69
C VAL A 107 -10.28 -19.23 -15.70
N PHE A 108 -9.70 -18.94 -14.55
CA PHE A 108 -10.24 -18.02 -13.55
C PHE A 108 -9.42 -16.75 -13.55
N ILE A 109 -10.09 -15.60 -13.58
CA ILE A 109 -9.47 -14.28 -13.46
C ILE A 109 -10.15 -13.56 -12.32
N ASP A 110 -9.38 -13.24 -11.30
CA ASP A 110 -9.83 -12.49 -10.13
C ASP A 110 -9.50 -11.01 -10.26
N GLU A 111 -10.21 -10.16 -9.50
CA GLU A 111 -10.08 -8.69 -9.52
C GLU A 111 -10.16 -8.11 -10.96
N ALA A 112 -11.03 -8.67 -11.79
CA ALA A 112 -11.08 -8.35 -13.22
C ALA A 112 -11.44 -6.88 -13.53
N GLN A 113 -12.03 -6.12 -12.57
CA GLN A 113 -12.31 -4.70 -12.69
C GLN A 113 -11.03 -3.84 -12.71
N ASP A 114 -9.88 -4.41 -12.33
CA ASP A 114 -8.60 -3.71 -12.28
C ASP A 114 -7.72 -4.01 -13.51
N LEU A 115 -8.19 -4.81 -14.45
CA LEU A 115 -7.43 -5.14 -15.65
C LEU A 115 -7.23 -3.92 -16.54
N SER A 116 -5.97 -3.68 -16.91
CA SER A 116 -5.59 -2.67 -17.90
C SER A 116 -5.82 -3.15 -19.33
N PRO A 117 -5.82 -2.27 -20.34
CA PRO A 117 -6.02 -2.65 -21.74
C PRO A 117 -5.08 -3.76 -22.25
N ILE A 118 -3.79 -3.71 -21.86
CA ILE A 118 -2.84 -4.78 -22.25
C ILE A 118 -3.18 -6.12 -21.55
N GLN A 119 -3.68 -6.10 -20.32
CA GLN A 119 -4.14 -7.30 -19.63
C GLN A 119 -5.46 -7.81 -20.21
N TRP A 120 -6.34 -6.93 -20.69
CA TRP A 120 -7.53 -7.33 -21.44
C TRP A 120 -7.17 -8.00 -22.77
N LYS A 121 -6.10 -7.57 -23.46
CA LYS A 121 -5.59 -8.30 -24.64
C LYS A 121 -5.12 -9.71 -24.29
N MET A 122 -4.42 -9.85 -23.17
CA MET A 122 -4.05 -11.18 -22.65
C MET A 122 -5.28 -12.03 -22.33
N TYR A 123 -6.29 -11.44 -21.69
CA TYR A 123 -7.57 -12.11 -21.43
C TYR A 123 -8.23 -12.63 -22.71
N ASP A 124 -8.28 -11.83 -23.78
CA ASP A 124 -8.90 -12.24 -25.04
C ASP A 124 -8.19 -13.46 -25.65
N ILE A 125 -6.86 -13.52 -25.56
CA ILE A 125 -6.07 -14.69 -26.01
C ILE A 125 -6.39 -15.91 -25.14
N LEU A 126 -6.40 -15.76 -23.82
CA LEU A 126 -6.76 -16.83 -22.89
C LEU A 126 -8.19 -17.33 -23.15
N LYS A 127 -9.13 -16.43 -23.40
CA LYS A 127 -10.53 -16.75 -23.68
C LYS A 127 -10.68 -17.59 -24.97
N LYS A 128 -9.95 -17.23 -26.04
CA LYS A 128 -9.93 -18.01 -27.30
C LYS A 128 -9.35 -19.42 -27.10
N ASN A 129 -8.43 -19.58 -26.16
CA ASN A 129 -7.72 -20.83 -25.87
C ASN A 129 -8.33 -21.64 -24.72
N SER A 130 -9.51 -21.26 -24.22
CA SER A 130 -10.16 -21.91 -23.08
C SER A 130 -11.57 -22.37 -23.41
N LYS A 131 -12.00 -23.49 -22.81
CA LYS A 131 -13.39 -23.97 -22.92
C LYS A 131 -14.34 -23.10 -22.10
N HIS A 132 -13.90 -22.69 -20.91
CA HIS A 132 -14.66 -21.86 -19.99
C HIS A 132 -13.75 -20.79 -19.39
N VAL A 133 -14.27 -19.56 -19.25
CA VAL A 133 -13.61 -18.48 -18.52
C VAL A 133 -14.57 -17.94 -17.47
N ILE A 134 -14.07 -17.77 -16.28
CA ILE A 134 -14.79 -17.20 -15.14
C ILE A 134 -14.06 -15.94 -14.69
N LEU A 135 -14.74 -14.81 -14.80
CA LEU A 135 -14.26 -13.54 -14.26
C LEU A 135 -14.89 -13.29 -12.89
N ALA A 136 -14.07 -13.03 -11.90
CA ALA A 136 -14.49 -12.53 -10.60
C ALA A 136 -14.03 -11.07 -10.47
N GLY A 137 -14.89 -10.21 -9.92
CA GLY A 137 -14.57 -8.80 -9.76
C GLY A 137 -15.73 -8.00 -9.18
N ASP A 138 -15.44 -6.80 -8.77
CA ASP A 138 -16.40 -5.84 -8.21
C ASP A 138 -16.11 -4.43 -8.75
N ASP A 139 -16.92 -3.95 -9.69
CA ASP A 139 -16.77 -2.61 -10.29
C ASP A 139 -16.91 -1.47 -9.26
N ASP A 140 -17.57 -1.71 -8.14
CA ASP A 140 -17.61 -0.76 -7.02
C ASP A 140 -16.27 -0.68 -6.28
N GLN A 141 -15.35 -1.62 -6.50
CA GLN A 141 -13.97 -1.61 -5.98
C GLN A 141 -12.92 -1.24 -7.06
N ALA A 142 -13.34 -0.75 -8.21
CA ALA A 142 -12.44 -0.27 -9.27
C ALA A 142 -11.86 1.10 -8.89
N ILE A 143 -10.65 1.10 -8.33
CA ILE A 143 -9.96 2.30 -7.83
C ILE A 143 -8.60 2.56 -8.50
N TYR A 144 -8.25 1.77 -9.52
CA TYR A 144 -6.99 1.87 -10.25
C TYR A 144 -7.14 2.47 -11.65
N GLY A 145 -8.18 3.31 -11.87
CA GLY A 145 -8.36 4.05 -13.11
C GLY A 145 -7.14 4.89 -13.49
N TRP A 146 -6.47 5.48 -12.49
CA TRP A 146 -5.23 6.23 -12.66
C TRP A 146 -4.06 5.35 -13.17
N ALA A 147 -4.07 4.05 -12.88
CA ALA A 147 -3.10 3.06 -13.37
C ALA A 147 -3.55 2.39 -14.68
N GLY A 148 -4.62 2.89 -15.31
CA GLY A 148 -5.11 2.42 -16.60
C GLY A 148 -6.12 1.27 -16.52
N ALA A 149 -6.71 0.96 -15.37
CA ALA A 149 -7.77 -0.04 -15.28
C ALA A 149 -8.99 0.35 -16.14
N ASP A 150 -9.50 -0.60 -16.92
CA ASP A 150 -10.68 -0.42 -17.79
C ASP A 150 -11.91 -1.09 -17.17
N VAL A 151 -12.51 -0.39 -16.23
CA VAL A 151 -13.70 -0.88 -15.53
C VAL A 151 -14.90 -1.02 -16.47
N LYS A 152 -15.00 -0.18 -17.51
CA LYS A 152 -16.10 -0.24 -18.46
C LYS A 152 -16.07 -1.55 -19.24
N ARG A 153 -14.90 -1.99 -19.67
CA ARG A 153 -14.75 -3.28 -20.33
C ARG A 153 -15.19 -4.44 -19.42
N PHE A 154 -14.86 -4.40 -18.14
CA PHE A 154 -15.35 -5.40 -17.17
C PHE A 154 -16.88 -5.38 -17.06
N GLN A 155 -17.49 -4.18 -16.99
CA GLN A 155 -18.95 -4.05 -16.92
C GLN A 155 -19.67 -4.57 -18.18
N ASP A 156 -19.08 -4.34 -19.35
CA ASP A 156 -19.65 -4.68 -20.66
C ASP A 156 -19.32 -6.11 -21.09
N GLU A 157 -18.44 -6.84 -20.38
CA GLU A 157 -18.05 -8.20 -20.77
C GLU A 157 -19.27 -9.12 -20.83
N PRO A 158 -19.49 -9.78 -22.00
CA PRO A 158 -20.66 -10.62 -22.19
C PRO A 158 -20.56 -11.93 -21.41
N GLY A 159 -21.68 -12.39 -20.90
CA GLY A 159 -21.77 -13.66 -20.19
C GLY A 159 -22.86 -13.71 -19.14
N LYS A 160 -22.96 -14.85 -18.46
CA LYS A 160 -23.88 -15.01 -17.33
C LYS A 160 -23.30 -14.29 -16.10
N LYS A 161 -23.97 -13.25 -15.65
CA LYS A 161 -23.57 -12.49 -14.45
C LYS A 161 -24.23 -13.09 -13.20
N ILE A 162 -23.43 -13.36 -12.16
CA ILE A 162 -23.88 -13.89 -10.87
C ILE A 162 -23.35 -12.93 -9.80
N VAL A 163 -24.24 -12.37 -9.01
CA VAL A 163 -23.88 -11.52 -7.87
C VAL A 163 -23.80 -12.40 -6.63
N LEU A 164 -22.68 -12.32 -5.89
CA LEU A 164 -22.56 -12.96 -4.58
C LEU A 164 -23.34 -12.13 -3.55
N PRO A 165 -24.40 -12.68 -2.97
CA PRO A 165 -25.39 -11.85 -2.28
C PRO A 165 -25.04 -11.56 -0.82
N LYS A 166 -23.91 -12.04 -0.28
CA LYS A 166 -23.58 -11.97 1.13
C LYS A 166 -22.12 -11.61 1.38
N SER A 167 -21.89 -10.58 2.19
CA SER A 167 -20.58 -10.29 2.75
C SER A 167 -20.36 -11.07 4.05
N TYR A 168 -19.18 -11.67 4.19
CA TYR A 168 -18.70 -12.29 5.42
C TYR A 168 -17.81 -11.38 6.25
N ARG A 169 -17.47 -10.20 5.71
CA ARG A 169 -16.61 -9.18 6.31
C ARG A 169 -17.43 -8.06 6.93
N VAL A 170 -18.24 -7.39 6.15
CA VAL A 170 -18.84 -6.09 6.46
C VAL A 170 -20.05 -6.24 7.37
N PRO A 171 -20.05 -5.64 8.58
CA PRO A 171 -21.22 -5.65 9.49
C PRO A 171 -22.29 -4.64 9.04
N ARG A 172 -23.50 -4.74 9.60
CA ARG A 172 -24.68 -3.98 9.13
C ARG A 172 -24.48 -2.47 9.15
N SER A 173 -24.02 -1.89 10.25
CA SER A 173 -23.85 -0.43 10.35
C SER A 173 -22.82 0.12 9.36
N VAL A 174 -21.78 -0.66 9.03
CA VAL A 174 -20.79 -0.30 8.02
C VAL A 174 -21.34 -0.47 6.60
N HIS A 175 -22.14 -1.49 6.38
CA HIS A 175 -22.83 -1.74 5.11
C HIS A 175 -23.77 -0.60 4.73
N ASP A 176 -24.50 -0.04 5.69
CA ASP A 176 -25.41 1.06 5.45
C ASP A 176 -24.64 2.29 4.90
N ILE A 177 -23.52 2.65 5.55
CA ILE A 177 -22.66 3.73 5.06
C ILE A 177 -22.06 3.40 3.68
N ALA A 178 -21.58 2.18 3.49
CA ALA A 178 -21.01 1.74 2.22
C ALA A 178 -22.03 1.89 1.07
N ASN A 179 -23.28 1.50 1.29
CA ASN A 179 -24.35 1.69 0.31
C ASN A 179 -24.67 3.16 0.07
N ASN A 180 -24.69 3.98 1.12
CA ASN A 180 -24.94 5.41 0.97
C ASN A 180 -23.85 6.10 0.14
N ILE A 181 -22.59 5.70 0.30
CA ILE A 181 -21.48 6.16 -0.57
C ILE A 181 -21.76 5.76 -2.02
N LEU A 182 -22.06 4.49 -2.28
CA LEU A 182 -22.31 4.00 -3.63
C LEU A 182 -23.55 4.60 -4.29
N ASN A 183 -24.54 4.98 -3.54
CA ASN A 183 -25.75 5.63 -4.05
C ASN A 183 -25.49 7.04 -4.63
N ARG A 184 -24.29 7.60 -4.40
CA ARG A 184 -23.84 8.85 -5.04
C ARG A 184 -23.43 8.63 -6.50
N ILE A 185 -23.11 7.35 -6.87
CA ILE A 185 -22.75 6.98 -8.25
C ILE A 185 -24.03 6.59 -8.98
N PRO A 186 -24.36 7.25 -10.11
CA PRO A 186 -25.52 6.92 -10.91
C PRO A 186 -25.56 5.46 -11.37
N ASP A 187 -26.77 4.90 -11.45
CA ASP A 187 -26.98 3.48 -11.83
C ASP A 187 -26.42 3.14 -13.23
N GLU A 188 -26.32 4.13 -14.12
CA GLU A 188 -25.78 3.94 -15.49
C GLU A 188 -24.26 3.79 -15.52
N ARG A 189 -23.57 4.16 -14.44
CA ARG A 189 -22.11 4.13 -14.33
C ARG A 189 -21.58 3.02 -13.41
N ARG A 190 -22.46 2.08 -12.99
CA ARG A 190 -22.11 0.92 -12.16
C ARG A 190 -23.04 -0.26 -12.41
N ILE A 191 -22.56 -1.46 -12.12
CA ILE A 191 -23.42 -2.65 -12.09
C ILE A 191 -24.25 -2.59 -10.79
N LYS A 192 -25.57 -2.49 -10.93
CA LYS A 192 -26.46 -2.48 -9.75
C LYS A 192 -26.47 -3.85 -9.07
N LYS A 193 -25.92 -3.89 -7.88
CA LYS A 193 -25.82 -5.11 -7.07
C LYS A 193 -26.56 -4.95 -5.75
N LYS A 194 -27.21 -6.03 -5.30
CA LYS A 194 -27.76 -6.10 -3.94
C LYS A 194 -26.99 -7.17 -3.19
N TRP A 195 -26.39 -6.79 -2.09
CA TRP A 195 -25.70 -7.71 -1.20
C TRP A 195 -26.07 -7.43 0.25
N ASN A 196 -25.96 -8.43 1.10
CA ASN A 196 -26.31 -8.35 2.50
C ASN A 196 -25.05 -8.30 3.35
N ALA A 197 -25.08 -7.48 4.39
CA ALA A 197 -24.08 -7.49 5.42
C ALA A 197 -24.02 -8.85 6.15
N ARG A 198 -22.95 -9.11 6.87
CA ARG A 198 -22.94 -10.20 7.84
C ARG A 198 -23.90 -9.88 9.00
N ASN A 199 -24.27 -10.92 9.75
CA ASN A 199 -25.35 -10.79 10.78
C ASN A 199 -25.00 -9.85 11.95
N GLU A 200 -23.72 -9.54 12.19
CA GLU A 200 -23.31 -8.66 13.29
C GLU A 200 -23.68 -7.20 12.98
N LYS A 201 -24.05 -6.45 14.04
CA LYS A 201 -24.39 -5.05 13.90
C LYS A 201 -23.17 -4.21 13.51
N GLY A 202 -22.02 -4.42 14.17
CA GLY A 202 -20.85 -3.56 14.06
C GLY A 202 -21.07 -2.20 14.72
N THR A 203 -20.06 -1.34 14.62
CA THR A 203 -20.08 0.01 15.19
C THR A 203 -19.48 1.00 14.22
N VAL A 204 -20.08 2.18 14.13
CA VAL A 204 -19.50 3.34 13.42
C VAL A 204 -19.48 4.50 14.41
N LEU A 205 -18.30 5.10 14.60
CA LEU A 205 -18.07 6.13 15.61
C LEU A 205 -17.27 7.29 14.99
N PRO A 206 -17.81 8.52 15.03
CA PRO A 206 -17.00 9.70 14.75
C PRO A 206 -16.00 9.92 15.89
N ILE A 207 -14.81 10.38 15.55
CA ILE A 207 -13.78 10.73 16.52
C ILE A 207 -13.16 12.08 16.19
N THR A 208 -12.71 12.78 17.21
CA THR A 208 -12.07 14.09 17.10
C THR A 208 -10.56 14.01 17.29
N SER A 209 -10.09 13.02 18.03
CA SER A 209 -8.65 12.84 18.31
C SER A 209 -8.24 11.38 18.19
N ILE A 210 -7.01 11.17 17.74
CA ILE A 210 -6.43 9.82 17.65
C ILE A 210 -5.96 9.31 19.01
N GLU A 211 -5.70 10.21 19.96
CA GLU A 211 -5.29 9.88 21.32
C GLU A 211 -6.38 9.13 22.09
N ASP A 212 -7.65 9.29 21.69
CA ASP A 212 -8.80 8.62 22.30
C ASP A 212 -8.97 7.16 21.82
N MET A 213 -8.14 6.72 20.87
CA MET A 213 -8.30 5.40 20.27
C MET A 213 -7.81 4.26 21.15
N PRO A 214 -8.59 3.17 21.31
CA PRO A 214 -8.20 2.02 22.13
C PRO A 214 -7.24 1.07 21.39
N PHE A 215 -6.07 1.59 20.96
CA PHE A 215 -5.07 0.83 20.20
C PHE A 215 -4.47 -0.37 20.95
N HIS A 216 -4.71 -0.49 22.24
CA HIS A 216 -4.28 -1.64 23.03
C HIS A 216 -5.10 -2.91 22.75
N GLN A 217 -6.22 -2.81 22.01
CA GLN A 217 -7.12 -3.93 21.73
C GLN A 217 -7.28 -4.18 20.24
N GLY A 218 -7.18 -5.47 19.85
CA GLY A 218 -7.46 -5.93 18.51
C GLY A 218 -6.41 -5.53 17.47
N ASP A 219 -6.70 -5.86 16.23
CA ASP A 219 -5.96 -5.46 15.05
C ASP A 219 -6.58 -4.22 14.42
N TRP A 220 -5.72 -3.36 13.85
CA TRP A 220 -6.11 -2.06 13.33
C TRP A 220 -5.56 -1.79 11.95
N LEU A 221 -6.39 -1.13 11.17
CA LEU A 221 -5.98 -0.54 9.91
C LEU A 221 -6.28 0.96 9.96
N ILE A 222 -5.24 1.79 9.95
CA ILE A 222 -5.37 3.25 9.90
C ILE A 222 -5.24 3.68 8.45
N LEU A 223 -6.33 4.18 7.89
CA LEU A 223 -6.45 4.50 6.48
C LEU A 223 -6.53 6.00 6.23
N ALA A 224 -5.79 6.45 5.23
CA ALA A 224 -5.92 7.79 4.67
C ALA A 224 -5.93 7.74 3.13
N ARG A 225 -6.39 8.81 2.51
CA ARG A 225 -6.43 8.93 1.05
C ARG A 225 -5.03 9.04 0.44
N TYR A 226 -4.06 9.61 1.18
CA TYR A 226 -2.69 9.86 0.71
C TYR A 226 -1.65 9.70 1.82
N ASN A 227 -0.40 9.42 1.42
CA ASN A 227 0.70 9.07 2.33
C ASN A 227 1.09 10.18 3.31
N ASP A 228 1.10 11.45 2.88
CA ASP A 228 1.54 12.57 3.71
C ASP A 228 0.75 12.67 5.02
N LYS A 229 -0.55 12.35 4.97
CA LYS A 229 -1.39 12.31 6.16
C LYS A 229 -0.94 11.25 7.16
N LEU A 230 -0.60 10.08 6.68
CA LEU A 230 -0.08 8.97 7.50
C LEU A 230 1.30 9.30 8.07
N ILE A 231 2.17 9.93 7.27
CA ILE A 231 3.50 10.35 7.72
C ILE A 231 3.39 11.34 8.89
N LYS A 232 2.50 12.34 8.77
CA LYS A 232 2.25 13.34 9.82
C LYS A 232 1.66 12.74 11.11
N LEU A 233 1.08 11.56 11.04
CA LEU A 233 0.51 10.87 12.19
C LEU A 233 1.54 10.07 13.00
N LYS A 234 2.64 9.65 12.37
CA LYS A 234 3.65 8.80 13.02
C LYS A 234 4.23 9.38 14.32
N PRO A 235 4.60 10.67 14.41
CA PRO A 235 5.11 11.23 15.66
C PRO A 235 4.12 11.05 16.81
N THR A 236 2.85 11.41 16.62
CA THR A 236 1.81 11.26 17.64
C THR A 236 1.65 9.81 18.09
N LEU A 237 1.62 8.85 17.16
CA LEU A 237 1.55 7.43 17.51
C LEU A 237 2.79 6.96 18.29
N ARG A 238 3.99 7.50 17.98
CA ARG A 238 5.21 7.21 18.73
C ARG A 238 5.15 7.79 20.14
N GLU A 239 4.72 9.04 20.29
CA GLU A 239 4.50 9.69 21.59
C GLU A 239 3.48 8.93 22.45
N MET A 240 2.47 8.34 21.81
CA MET A 240 1.51 7.45 22.47
C MET A 240 2.10 6.06 22.79
N GLY A 241 3.33 5.74 22.40
CA GLY A 241 3.92 4.40 22.57
C GLY A 241 3.16 3.31 21.84
N VAL A 242 2.64 3.60 20.65
CA VAL A 242 1.89 2.66 19.81
C VAL A 242 2.83 1.95 18.84
N TYR A 243 2.85 0.62 18.86
CA TYR A 243 3.58 -0.18 17.88
C TYR A 243 2.79 -0.30 16.58
N PHE A 244 3.36 0.16 15.47
CA PHE A 244 2.72 0.11 14.15
C PHE A 244 3.70 -0.26 13.03
N GLU A 245 3.14 -0.66 11.91
CA GLU A 245 3.84 -0.82 10.62
C GLU A 245 3.34 0.19 9.59
N TYR A 246 4.25 0.69 8.78
CA TYR A 246 3.97 1.54 7.63
C TYR A 246 4.85 1.12 6.46
N LYS A 247 4.28 0.84 5.29
CA LYS A 247 4.99 0.31 4.10
C LYS A 247 5.87 -0.89 4.46
N ASN A 248 5.31 -1.87 5.18
CA ASN A 248 5.98 -3.08 5.68
C ASN A 248 7.23 -2.82 6.56
N ARG A 249 7.43 -1.59 7.02
CA ARG A 249 8.50 -1.23 7.94
C ARG A 249 7.94 -1.02 9.34
N LYS A 250 8.61 -1.61 10.31
CA LYS A 250 8.31 -1.43 11.73
C LYS A 250 8.56 0.01 12.17
N SER A 251 7.77 0.51 13.12
CA SER A 251 7.86 1.88 13.63
C SER A 251 9.08 2.18 14.50
N TYR A 252 9.90 1.16 14.79
CA TYR A 252 11.13 1.26 15.57
C TYR A 252 12.35 0.78 14.76
N LYS A 253 13.56 1.15 15.20
CA LYS A 253 14.83 0.70 14.59
C LYS A 253 15.07 -0.77 14.94
N ALA A 254 14.95 -1.67 13.95
CA ALA A 254 15.09 -3.11 14.16
C ALA A 254 16.46 -3.48 14.77
N LYS A 255 17.55 -2.80 14.35
CA LYS A 255 18.90 -3.00 14.86
C LYS A 255 18.97 -2.73 16.38
N LEU A 256 18.40 -1.61 16.83
CA LEU A 256 18.32 -1.26 18.26
C LEU A 256 17.54 -2.33 19.05
N TYR A 257 16.39 -2.77 18.54
CA TYR A 257 15.62 -3.80 19.22
C TYR A 257 16.37 -5.12 19.32
N ASN A 258 17.08 -5.53 18.26
CA ASN A 258 17.91 -6.76 18.28
C ASN A 258 19.02 -6.63 19.33
N ALA A 259 19.73 -5.50 19.40
CA ALA A 259 20.72 -5.26 20.43
C ALA A 259 20.12 -5.33 21.85
N ILE A 260 18.93 -4.74 22.07
CA ILE A 260 18.19 -4.84 23.33
C ILE A 260 17.87 -6.30 23.68
N GLN A 261 17.46 -7.13 22.69
CA GLN A 261 17.18 -8.55 22.92
C GLN A 261 18.44 -9.33 23.30
N SER A 262 19.56 -9.09 22.63
CA SER A 262 20.84 -9.72 22.91
C SER A 262 21.35 -9.35 24.31
N TYR A 263 21.29 -8.07 24.66
CA TYR A 263 21.62 -7.58 26.00
C TYR A 263 20.70 -8.19 27.07
N THR A 264 19.39 -8.21 26.83
CA THR A 264 18.41 -8.76 27.79
C THR A 264 18.62 -10.28 28.01
N ARG A 265 19.01 -11.02 26.99
CA ARG A 265 19.36 -12.46 27.13
C ARG A 265 20.64 -12.63 27.93
N TRP A 266 21.63 -11.78 27.66
CA TRP A 266 22.88 -11.80 28.42
C TRP A 266 22.66 -11.51 29.90
N THR A 267 21.85 -10.53 30.29
CA THR A 267 21.56 -10.25 31.72
C THR A 267 20.89 -11.45 32.41
N LYS A 268 20.34 -12.40 31.67
CA LYS A 268 19.77 -13.68 32.16
C LYS A 268 20.74 -14.82 32.10
N GLY A 269 22.04 -14.60 31.81
CA GLY A 269 23.10 -15.59 31.83
C GLY A 269 23.38 -16.25 30.46
N THR A 270 22.82 -15.76 29.34
CA THR A 270 23.13 -16.31 28.02
C THR A 270 24.31 -15.58 27.42
N LEU A 271 25.31 -16.27 26.90
CA LEU A 271 26.44 -15.68 26.20
C LEU A 271 25.97 -15.08 24.86
N VAL A 272 26.61 -13.96 24.45
CA VAL A 272 26.28 -13.22 23.20
C VAL A 272 27.15 -13.72 22.06
N PRO A 273 26.59 -14.20 20.94
CA PRO A 273 27.36 -14.58 19.74
C PRO A 273 28.16 -13.40 19.17
N MET A 274 29.33 -13.65 18.60
CA MET A 274 30.21 -12.62 18.01
C MET A 274 29.48 -11.71 17.02
N ALA A 275 28.63 -12.30 16.17
CA ALA A 275 27.87 -11.53 15.18
C ALA A 275 26.94 -10.48 15.85
N GLU A 276 26.33 -10.80 17.00
CA GLU A 276 25.47 -9.90 17.75
C GLU A 276 26.27 -8.88 18.59
N CYS A 277 27.53 -9.24 19.01
CA CYS A 277 28.39 -8.32 19.73
C CYS A 277 28.71 -7.07 18.91
N LYS A 278 28.95 -7.18 17.62
CA LYS A 278 29.25 -6.03 16.75
C LYS A 278 28.13 -4.99 16.77
N ASP A 279 26.89 -5.45 16.61
CA ASP A 279 25.72 -4.57 16.67
C ASP A 279 25.50 -4.00 18.07
N LEU A 280 25.76 -4.80 19.11
CA LEU A 280 25.57 -4.40 20.50
C LEU A 280 26.59 -3.32 20.92
N PHE A 281 27.86 -3.48 20.54
CA PHE A 281 28.95 -2.56 20.89
C PHE A 281 28.79 -1.19 20.21
N GLU A 282 28.18 -1.15 19.02
CA GLU A 282 27.79 0.12 18.40
C GLU A 282 26.88 0.95 19.33
N TYR A 283 25.98 0.29 20.06
CA TYR A 283 25.10 0.96 21.03
C TYR A 283 25.76 1.21 22.38
N PHE A 284 26.94 0.66 22.64
CA PHE A 284 27.77 1.05 23.77
C PHE A 284 28.67 2.26 23.45
N GLY A 285 28.68 2.73 22.20
CA GLY A 285 29.62 3.77 21.73
C GLY A 285 31.05 3.26 21.57
N GLU A 286 31.25 1.93 21.48
CA GLU A 286 32.55 1.28 21.46
C GLU A 286 32.69 0.39 20.22
N GLU A 287 33.95 0.15 19.80
CA GLU A 287 34.26 -0.82 18.75
C GLU A 287 34.51 -2.22 19.34
N PHE A 288 33.83 -3.22 18.78
CA PHE A 288 34.07 -4.63 19.14
C PHE A 288 35.36 -5.14 18.50
N THR A 289 36.40 -5.35 19.29
CA THR A 289 37.75 -5.66 18.82
C THR A 289 38.16 -7.13 18.93
N ALA A 290 37.36 -7.98 19.59
CA ALA A 290 37.68 -9.41 19.75
C ALA A 290 37.62 -10.13 18.39
N LYS A 291 38.63 -11.04 18.16
CA LYS A 291 38.84 -11.72 16.88
C LYS A 291 38.39 -13.20 16.87
N GLU A 292 38.20 -13.77 18.05
CA GLU A 292 37.80 -15.18 18.17
C GLU A 292 36.34 -15.38 17.86
N GLU A 293 36.03 -16.35 17.01
CA GLU A 293 34.66 -16.65 16.60
C GLU A 293 34.00 -17.55 17.67
N ARG A 294 33.53 -16.93 18.73
CA ARG A 294 32.83 -17.55 19.87
C ARG A 294 31.69 -16.67 20.40
N SER A 295 30.99 -17.19 21.39
CA SER A 295 30.08 -16.36 22.19
C SER A 295 30.81 -15.75 23.39
N TYR A 296 30.42 -14.55 23.79
CA TYR A 296 31.08 -13.73 24.79
C TYR A 296 30.19 -13.45 26.01
N ASP A 297 30.80 -13.47 27.21
CA ASP A 297 30.22 -12.85 28.39
C ASP A 297 30.61 -11.35 28.38
N LEU A 298 29.63 -10.47 28.34
CA LEU A 298 29.92 -9.02 28.29
C LEU A 298 30.64 -8.53 29.55
N LYS A 299 30.67 -9.30 30.64
CA LYS A 299 31.53 -9.03 31.82
C LYS A 299 33.02 -9.01 31.46
N GLU A 300 33.45 -9.78 30.43
CA GLU A 300 34.84 -9.75 29.92
C GLU A 300 35.26 -8.34 29.44
N PHE A 301 34.27 -7.51 29.10
CA PHE A 301 34.43 -6.13 28.63
C PHE A 301 34.02 -5.09 29.70
N GLY A 302 33.75 -5.52 30.93
CA GLY A 302 33.44 -4.61 32.04
C GLY A 302 31.96 -4.26 32.21
N TYR A 303 31.06 -4.89 31.46
CA TYR A 303 29.61 -4.61 31.58
C TYR A 303 29.00 -5.35 32.77
N ASP A 304 28.05 -4.66 33.44
CA ASP A 304 27.35 -5.16 34.63
C ASP A 304 25.93 -5.64 34.25
N PRO A 305 25.62 -6.95 34.42
CA PRO A 305 24.31 -7.50 34.08
C PRO A 305 23.16 -6.99 34.96
N SER A 306 23.43 -6.28 36.05
CA SER A 306 22.39 -5.66 36.88
C SER A 306 21.85 -4.36 36.27
N LYS A 307 22.56 -3.77 35.32
CA LYS A 307 22.14 -2.55 34.61
C LYS A 307 21.09 -2.86 33.59
N LYS A 308 20.16 -1.94 33.41
CA LYS A 308 19.18 -2.02 32.35
C LYS A 308 19.77 -1.48 31.06
N TRP A 309 19.34 -2.00 29.90
CA TRP A 309 19.88 -1.62 28.61
C TRP A 309 19.86 -0.10 28.36
N PHE A 310 18.82 0.61 28.79
CA PHE A 310 18.69 2.04 28.61
C PHE A 310 19.58 2.89 29.54
N GLU A 311 20.29 2.26 30.48
CA GLU A 311 21.30 2.90 31.32
C GLU A 311 22.71 2.77 30.72
N VAL A 312 22.86 1.91 29.69
CA VAL A 312 24.12 1.51 29.09
C VAL A 312 24.23 1.87 27.62
N PHE A 313 23.14 1.85 26.89
CA PHE A 313 23.12 2.11 25.45
C PHE A 313 23.16 3.61 25.15
N GLU A 314 24.05 4.01 24.25
CA GLU A 314 24.05 5.30 23.59
C GLU A 314 23.04 5.31 22.47
N THR A 315 21.86 5.85 22.72
CA THR A 315 20.77 5.93 21.76
C THR A 315 20.10 7.30 21.81
N GLU A 316 19.41 7.67 20.73
CA GLU A 316 18.53 8.83 20.77
C GLU A 316 17.48 8.65 21.89
N PRO A 317 17.33 9.64 22.79
CA PRO A 317 16.41 9.53 23.92
C PRO A 317 14.98 9.17 23.52
N GLU A 318 14.52 9.68 22.37
CA GLU A 318 13.17 9.42 21.83
C GLU A 318 13.00 7.95 21.43
N ASP A 319 14.00 7.33 20.77
CA ASP A 319 13.95 5.93 20.38
C ASP A 319 13.95 5.00 21.60
N SER A 320 14.80 5.32 22.59
CA SER A 320 14.86 4.60 23.87
C SER A 320 13.52 4.66 24.60
N LEU A 321 12.97 5.87 24.74
CA LEU A 321 11.67 6.06 25.40
C LEU A 321 10.55 5.32 24.67
N TYR A 322 10.50 5.44 23.36
CA TYR A 322 9.46 4.80 22.55
C TYR A 322 9.46 3.26 22.68
N ILE A 323 10.66 2.62 22.61
CA ILE A 323 10.75 1.16 22.79
C ILE A 323 10.32 0.76 24.21
N ARG A 324 10.72 1.51 25.23
CA ARG A 324 10.29 1.26 26.61
C ARG A 324 8.77 1.32 26.74
N MET A 325 8.15 2.38 26.23
CA MET A 325 6.70 2.53 26.27
C MET A 325 5.95 1.38 25.59
N MET A 326 6.43 0.91 24.43
CA MET A 326 5.84 -0.24 23.75
C MET A 326 5.97 -1.52 24.58
N LEU A 327 7.15 -1.78 25.16
CA LEU A 327 7.42 -2.96 26.00
C LEU A 327 6.59 -2.93 27.30
N ASP A 328 6.48 -1.76 27.94
CA ASP A 328 5.67 -1.56 29.17
C ASP A 328 4.16 -1.79 28.89
N LYS A 329 3.71 -1.49 27.68
CA LYS A 329 2.35 -1.81 27.22
C LYS A 329 2.15 -3.28 26.81
N GLY A 330 3.20 -4.09 26.89
CA GLY A 330 3.17 -5.52 26.57
C GLY A 330 3.16 -5.83 25.07
N GLU A 331 3.59 -4.89 24.22
CA GLU A 331 3.71 -5.13 22.78
C GLU A 331 4.80 -6.16 22.48
N LYS A 332 4.48 -7.11 21.60
CA LYS A 332 5.41 -8.17 21.17
C LYS A 332 6.16 -7.72 19.91
N LEU A 333 7.21 -6.95 20.07
CA LEU A 333 7.95 -6.33 18.97
C LEU A 333 8.61 -7.32 18.00
N SER A 334 8.77 -8.59 18.38
CA SER A 334 9.24 -9.66 17.49
C SER A 334 8.19 -10.11 16.47
N LEU A 335 6.90 -9.88 16.74
CA LEU A 335 5.78 -10.21 15.86
C LEU A 335 5.44 -9.03 14.93
N PRO A 336 4.67 -9.27 13.85
CA PRO A 336 4.07 -8.19 13.07
C PRO A 336 3.22 -7.27 13.95
N ALA A 337 3.21 -5.98 13.61
CA ALA A 337 2.39 -5.03 14.35
C ALA A 337 0.90 -5.32 14.15
N ARG A 338 0.15 -5.16 15.24
CA ARG A 338 -1.32 -5.25 15.20
C ARG A 338 -1.95 -4.04 14.49
N ILE A 339 -1.19 -2.97 14.35
CA ILE A 339 -1.64 -1.69 13.78
C ILE A 339 -0.85 -1.45 12.50
N LYS A 340 -1.58 -1.28 11.40
CA LYS A 340 -1.00 -0.98 10.09
C LYS A 340 -1.50 0.38 9.60
N LEU A 341 -0.58 1.21 9.13
CA LEU A 341 -0.88 2.47 8.45
C LEU A 341 -0.78 2.24 6.95
N SER A 342 -1.84 2.59 6.24
CA SER A 342 -1.90 2.37 4.79
C SER A 342 -2.74 3.43 4.10
N THR A 343 -2.47 3.70 2.83
CA THR A 343 -3.45 4.38 1.99
C THR A 343 -4.62 3.44 1.70
N ILE A 344 -5.78 3.99 1.34
CA ILE A 344 -6.94 3.19 0.96
C ILE A 344 -6.60 2.28 -0.23
N HIS A 345 -5.81 2.78 -1.21
CA HIS A 345 -5.37 2.00 -2.37
C HIS A 345 -4.55 0.77 -1.96
N THR A 346 -3.49 0.98 -1.18
CA THR A 346 -2.61 -0.11 -0.71
C THR A 346 -3.34 -1.09 0.24
N ALA A 347 -4.40 -0.64 0.89
CA ALA A 347 -5.22 -1.48 1.77
C ALA A 347 -6.28 -2.31 1.03
N LYS A 348 -6.43 -2.15 -0.29
CA LYS A 348 -7.34 -2.98 -1.08
C LYS A 348 -6.96 -4.45 -0.92
N GLY A 349 -7.93 -5.35 -0.83
CA GLY A 349 -7.69 -6.76 -0.47
C GLY A 349 -7.53 -7.03 1.03
N GLY A 350 -7.03 -6.05 1.82
CA GLY A 350 -6.86 -6.17 3.26
C GLY A 350 -8.17 -6.01 4.06
N GLU A 351 -8.10 -6.31 5.36
CA GLU A 351 -9.20 -6.14 6.32
C GLU A 351 -8.68 -6.08 7.75
N ALA A 352 -9.40 -5.42 8.64
CA ALA A 352 -9.09 -5.41 10.07
C ALA A 352 -10.36 -5.41 10.92
N THR A 353 -10.23 -5.87 12.17
CA THR A 353 -11.31 -5.79 13.16
C THR A 353 -11.72 -4.34 13.39
N ASN A 354 -10.73 -3.45 13.51
CA ASN A 354 -10.93 -2.03 13.71
C ASN A 354 -10.32 -1.25 12.55
N VAL A 355 -11.06 -0.33 11.97
CA VAL A 355 -10.56 0.57 10.93
C VAL A 355 -10.71 2.00 11.43
N LEU A 356 -9.64 2.78 11.36
CA LEU A 356 -9.68 4.23 11.49
C LEU A 356 -9.55 4.85 10.11
N LEU A 357 -10.58 5.54 9.66
CA LEU A 357 -10.64 6.20 8.37
C LEU A 357 -10.50 7.73 8.55
N ILE A 358 -9.47 8.31 7.94
CA ILE A 358 -9.16 9.73 8.01
C ILE A 358 -9.63 10.40 6.73
N LEU A 359 -10.59 11.32 6.84
CA LEU A 359 -11.34 11.85 5.70
C LEU A 359 -10.67 13.00 4.93
N ASP A 360 -9.43 13.37 5.24
CA ASP A 360 -8.75 14.48 4.55
C ASP A 360 -8.52 14.19 3.05
N ASN A 361 -8.85 15.17 2.20
CA ASN A 361 -8.53 15.20 0.77
C ASN A 361 -7.51 16.29 0.44
N THR A 362 -6.68 16.07 -0.57
CA THR A 362 -5.78 17.12 -1.08
C THR A 362 -6.54 18.12 -1.94
N LYS A 363 -5.95 19.31 -2.13
CA LYS A 363 -6.52 20.32 -3.03
C LYS A 363 -6.69 19.78 -4.46
N LEU A 364 -5.69 19.04 -4.96
CA LEU A 364 -5.72 18.44 -6.30
C LEU A 364 -6.90 17.46 -6.48
N ILE A 365 -7.15 16.60 -5.49
CA ILE A 365 -8.28 15.66 -5.53
C ILE A 365 -9.60 16.42 -5.61
N ARG A 366 -9.78 17.45 -4.80
CA ARG A 366 -11.02 18.25 -4.79
C ARG A 366 -11.24 18.96 -6.13
N GLU A 367 -10.20 19.59 -6.67
CA GLU A 367 -10.27 20.24 -8.00
C GLU A 367 -10.56 19.24 -9.12
N ALA A 368 -10.07 18.01 -9.02
CA ALA A 368 -10.37 16.95 -9.99
C ALA A 368 -11.83 16.49 -9.91
N ILE A 369 -12.38 16.34 -8.69
CA ILE A 369 -13.80 16.01 -8.47
C ILE A 369 -14.70 17.10 -9.05
N GLU A 370 -14.39 18.37 -8.80
CA GLU A 370 -15.18 19.51 -9.33
C GLU A 370 -15.20 19.57 -10.85
N LYS A 371 -14.15 19.08 -11.52
CA LYS A 371 -14.01 19.13 -12.98
C LYS A 371 -14.56 17.91 -13.72
N SER A 372 -14.72 16.78 -13.05
CA SER A 372 -15.04 15.50 -13.70
C SER A 372 -15.91 14.61 -12.82
N THR A 373 -17.08 14.25 -13.32
CA THR A 373 -17.99 13.29 -12.69
C THR A 373 -17.38 11.89 -12.60
N ASP A 374 -16.50 11.51 -13.54
CA ASP A 374 -15.81 10.22 -13.47
C ASP A 374 -14.81 10.20 -12.31
N LYS A 375 -14.16 11.36 -12.02
CA LYS A 375 -13.27 11.49 -10.84
C LYS A 375 -14.06 11.50 -9.53
N GLU A 376 -15.25 12.06 -9.52
CA GLU A 376 -16.16 11.99 -8.37
C GLU A 376 -16.57 10.53 -8.11
N ASP A 377 -16.94 9.78 -9.14
CA ASP A 377 -17.29 8.37 -9.01
C ASP A 377 -16.11 7.50 -8.55
N GLU A 378 -14.91 7.76 -9.09
CA GLU A 378 -13.68 7.08 -8.66
C GLU A 378 -13.42 7.34 -7.18
N GLU A 379 -13.57 8.58 -6.73
CA GLU A 379 -13.38 8.95 -5.33
C GLU A 379 -14.43 8.28 -4.42
N ASN A 380 -15.70 8.23 -4.83
CA ASN A 380 -16.74 7.50 -4.10
C ASN A 380 -16.37 6.01 -3.96
N ARG A 381 -15.84 5.36 -5.01
CA ARG A 381 -15.36 3.97 -4.93
C ARG A 381 -14.17 3.81 -3.97
N ILE A 382 -13.25 4.77 -3.95
CA ILE A 382 -12.11 4.75 -3.03
C ILE A 382 -12.59 4.76 -1.57
N TRP A 383 -13.52 5.66 -1.22
CA TRP A 383 -14.07 5.70 0.13
C TRP A 383 -14.92 4.48 0.47
N TYR A 384 -15.67 3.94 -0.48
CA TYR A 384 -16.35 2.65 -0.34
C TYR A 384 -15.35 1.53 -0.01
N VAL A 385 -14.24 1.45 -0.73
CA VAL A 385 -13.18 0.48 -0.43
C VAL A 385 -12.66 0.68 0.99
N GLY A 386 -12.34 1.91 1.40
CA GLY A 386 -11.85 2.22 2.74
C GLY A 386 -12.79 1.75 3.84
N VAL A 387 -14.07 2.09 3.74
CA VAL A 387 -15.13 1.71 4.69
C VAL A 387 -15.28 0.19 4.78
N THR A 388 -15.27 -0.49 3.63
CA THR A 388 -15.49 -1.94 3.56
C THR A 388 -14.31 -2.81 4.00
N ARG A 389 -13.18 -2.21 4.41
CA ARG A 389 -12.08 -2.95 5.07
C ARG A 389 -12.44 -3.37 6.49
N THR A 390 -13.53 -2.85 7.04
CA THR A 390 -13.94 -3.01 8.43
C THR A 390 -14.64 -4.34 8.69
N LYS A 391 -14.15 -5.09 9.69
CA LYS A 391 -14.80 -6.32 10.19
C LYS A 391 -15.73 -6.08 11.36
N LYS A 392 -15.48 -5.06 12.19
CA LYS A 392 -16.29 -4.83 13.38
C LYS A 392 -16.54 -3.35 13.68
N ASN A 393 -15.50 -2.57 13.89
CA ASN A 393 -15.60 -1.18 14.31
C ASN A 393 -14.96 -0.26 13.28
N LEU A 394 -15.74 0.69 12.78
CA LEU A 394 -15.29 1.78 11.94
C LEU A 394 -15.22 3.07 12.75
N TYR A 395 -14.06 3.65 12.85
CA TYR A 395 -13.84 4.96 13.44
C TYR A 395 -13.60 5.97 12.31
N ILE A 396 -14.25 7.10 12.37
CA ILE A 396 -14.18 8.12 11.33
C ILE A 396 -13.63 9.39 11.91
N MET A 397 -12.51 9.84 11.41
CA MET A 397 -11.90 11.12 11.78
C MET A 397 -12.12 12.14 10.67
N ALA A 398 -12.95 13.15 10.95
CA ALA A 398 -13.22 14.24 10.06
C ALA A 398 -11.95 15.04 9.72
N ALA A 399 -11.94 15.68 8.56
CA ALA A 399 -10.88 16.61 8.21
C ALA A 399 -10.86 17.80 9.18
N LYS A 400 -9.67 18.31 9.50
CA LYS A 400 -9.54 19.49 10.40
C LYS A 400 -10.25 20.74 9.89
N LYS A 401 -10.53 20.81 8.59
CA LYS A 401 -11.33 21.85 7.95
C LYS A 401 -12.41 21.15 7.13
N GLU A 402 -13.67 21.51 7.34
CA GLU A 402 -14.82 20.89 6.68
C GLU A 402 -14.70 20.89 5.14
N ASP A 403 -14.19 21.98 4.58
CA ASP A 403 -13.97 22.12 3.12
C ASP A 403 -12.87 21.21 2.56
N LYS A 404 -12.18 20.42 3.38
CA LYS A 404 -11.06 19.55 3.01
C LYS A 404 -11.32 18.07 3.17
N GLY A 405 -12.47 17.68 3.67
CA GLY A 405 -12.84 16.31 3.93
C GLY A 405 -13.73 15.71 2.86
N TYR A 406 -13.74 14.37 2.78
CA TYR A 406 -14.81 13.66 2.13
C TYR A 406 -16.03 13.65 3.06
N ASP A 407 -17.16 14.06 2.55
CA ASP A 407 -18.39 14.11 3.34
C ASP A 407 -18.97 12.70 3.52
N ILE A 408 -18.67 12.07 4.65
CA ILE A 408 -19.37 10.87 5.13
C ILE A 408 -20.45 11.24 6.15
N GLU A 409 -20.33 12.37 6.82
CA GLU A 409 -21.21 12.73 7.94
C GLU A 409 -22.66 12.90 7.51
N SER A 410 -22.89 13.35 6.28
CA SER A 410 -24.24 13.41 5.69
C SER A 410 -24.88 12.03 5.43
N LEU A 411 -24.15 10.93 5.67
CA LEU A 411 -24.57 9.55 5.39
C LEU A 411 -25.00 8.76 6.64
N TYR A 412 -24.97 9.40 7.82
CA TYR A 412 -25.44 8.78 9.08
C TYR A 412 -26.96 8.78 9.19
#